data_4f4d1d9483319f0c08dae8ad641614d0
#
_entry.id   4f4d1d9483319f0c08dae8ad641614d0
#
_cell.length_a   1.000
_cell.length_b   1.000
_cell.length_c   1.000
_cell.angle_alpha   90.00
_cell.angle_beta   90.00
_cell.angle_gamma   90.00
#
_symmetry.space_group_name_H-M   'P 1'
#
loop_
_entity.id
_entity.type
_entity.pdbx_description
1 polymer ?
#
loop_
_entity_poly.entity_id
_entity_poly.type
_entity_poly.pdbx_seq_one_letter_code
_entity_poly.pdbx_strand_id
1 'polypeptide(L)'
;MKTAIADPIDRCEQIKQELTDWGLYGEMEEAPGEVWRISPEPFPLSRKDVEYLENLGSHLLTFYQGLNQLYFDSIKGRAPVWISEYLDAGKPSDLLTLSRMKRFKTHLPRIIRPDIMVTESGYSITELDSVPGGFGRTSGLMSLYGEQHELVG
;
A
#
# COMPACT_ATOMS: atom_id res chain seq x y z
N MET A 1 -10.59 23.35 -27.91
CA MET A 1 -11.65 23.95 -27.06
C MET A 1 -11.24 23.68 -25.63
N LYS A 2 -10.92 24.69 -24.82
CA LYS A 2 -10.71 24.48 -23.39
C LYS A 2 -12.07 24.13 -22.79
N THR A 3 -12.25 22.89 -22.42
CA THR A 3 -13.40 22.44 -21.61
C THR A 3 -13.43 23.30 -20.35
N ALA A 4 -14.57 23.88 -20.04
CA ALA A 4 -14.75 24.64 -18.81
C ALA A 4 -14.30 23.74 -17.66
N ILE A 5 -13.45 24.25 -16.78
CA ILE A 5 -13.01 23.54 -15.57
C ILE A 5 -14.30 23.27 -14.77
N ALA A 6 -14.71 22.02 -14.66
CA ALA A 6 -15.86 21.64 -13.86
C ALA A 6 -15.62 22.09 -12.40
N ASP A 7 -16.71 22.46 -11.71
CA ASP A 7 -16.64 22.80 -10.29
C ASP A 7 -15.97 21.63 -9.53
N PRO A 8 -15.03 21.87 -8.61
CA PRO A 8 -14.38 20.82 -7.82
C PRO A 8 -15.35 19.88 -7.12
N ILE A 9 -16.51 20.38 -6.69
CA ILE A 9 -17.58 19.59 -6.06
C ILE A 9 -18.21 18.66 -7.08
N ASP A 10 -18.59 19.18 -8.26
CA ASP A 10 -19.18 18.38 -9.34
C ASP A 10 -18.22 17.26 -9.77
N ARG A 11 -16.93 17.55 -9.82
CA ARG A 11 -15.89 16.55 -10.13
C ARG A 11 -15.81 15.45 -9.09
N CYS A 12 -15.83 15.79 -7.80
CA CYS A 12 -15.86 14.80 -6.72
C CYS A 12 -17.10 13.91 -6.80
N GLU A 13 -18.27 14.51 -7.08
CA GLU A 13 -19.53 13.74 -7.18
C GLU A 13 -19.52 12.84 -8.41
N GLN A 14 -18.98 13.28 -9.54
CA GLN A 14 -18.81 12.44 -10.73
C GLN A 14 -17.91 11.22 -10.41
N ILE A 15 -16.74 11.44 -9.81
CA ILE A 15 -15.81 10.35 -9.45
C ILE A 15 -16.49 9.37 -8.48
N LYS A 16 -17.21 9.86 -7.48
CA LYS A 16 -17.97 9.01 -6.55
C LYS A 16 -19.01 8.16 -7.28
N GLN A 17 -19.78 8.79 -8.18
CA GLN A 17 -20.81 8.07 -8.92
C GLN A 17 -20.23 6.94 -9.76
N GLU A 18 -19.17 7.22 -10.52
CA GLU A 18 -18.54 6.20 -11.36
C GLU A 18 -17.92 5.05 -10.53
N LEU A 19 -17.24 5.36 -9.43
CA LEU A 19 -16.73 4.34 -8.52
C LEU A 19 -17.86 3.53 -7.86
N THR A 20 -19.00 4.15 -7.58
CA THR A 20 -20.19 3.46 -7.05
C THR A 20 -20.77 2.51 -8.08
N ASP A 21 -20.90 2.95 -9.32
CA ASP A 21 -21.38 2.13 -10.44
C ASP A 21 -20.49 0.91 -10.69
N TRP A 22 -19.19 1.04 -10.43
CA TRP A 22 -18.23 -0.07 -10.48
C TRP A 22 -18.21 -0.95 -9.23
N GLY A 23 -18.99 -0.62 -8.18
CA GLY A 23 -18.97 -1.32 -6.90
C GLY A 23 -17.69 -1.11 -6.09
N LEU A 24 -16.97 -0.01 -6.34
CA LEU A 24 -15.69 0.32 -5.71
C LEU A 24 -15.80 1.42 -4.65
N TYR A 25 -16.98 2.01 -4.47
CA TYR A 25 -17.26 3.06 -3.50
C TYR A 25 -18.57 2.78 -2.76
N GLY A 26 -18.57 3.00 -1.46
CA GLY A 26 -19.71 2.79 -0.58
C GLY A 26 -19.34 3.07 0.86
N GLU A 27 -20.25 2.84 1.77
CA GLU A 27 -19.99 2.90 3.21
C GLU A 27 -18.96 1.86 3.62
N MET A 28 -18.11 2.18 4.58
CA MET A 28 -17.17 1.24 5.14
C MET A 28 -17.90 0.29 6.09
N GLU A 29 -17.76 -1.02 5.91
CA GLU A 29 -18.37 -2.03 6.80
C GLU A 29 -17.94 -1.84 8.26
N GLU A 30 -16.69 -1.42 8.48
CA GLU A 30 -16.09 -1.23 9.81
C GLU A 30 -16.48 0.09 10.48
N ALA A 31 -16.99 1.06 9.69
CA ALA A 31 -17.40 2.39 10.17
C ALA A 31 -18.66 2.86 9.43
N PRO A 32 -19.85 2.36 9.79
CA PRO A 32 -21.12 2.76 9.18
C PRO A 32 -21.33 4.27 9.23
N GLY A 33 -21.65 4.88 8.09
CA GLY A 33 -21.80 6.33 7.94
C GLY A 33 -20.51 7.07 7.60
N GLU A 34 -19.35 6.42 7.63
CA GLU A 34 -18.11 6.98 7.12
C GLU A 34 -17.88 6.55 5.67
N VAL A 35 -17.53 7.52 4.84
CA VAL A 35 -17.18 7.31 3.44
C VAL A 35 -15.81 7.91 3.14
N TRP A 36 -15.09 7.31 2.21
CA TRP A 36 -13.83 7.85 1.74
C TRP A 36 -14.03 9.23 1.12
N ARG A 37 -13.14 10.16 1.45
CA ARG A 37 -13.13 11.48 0.81
C ARG A 37 -12.42 11.37 -0.53
N ILE A 38 -13.04 11.93 -1.56
CA ILE A 38 -12.48 12.04 -2.90
C ILE A 38 -11.90 13.43 -3.06
N SER A 39 -10.68 13.50 -3.61
CA SER A 39 -10.09 14.77 -4.03
C SER A 39 -10.54 15.10 -5.47
N PRO A 40 -10.82 16.36 -5.79
CA PRO A 40 -11.09 16.75 -7.17
C PRO A 40 -9.85 16.67 -8.08
N GLU A 41 -8.66 16.67 -7.49
CA GLU A 41 -7.39 16.62 -8.19
C GLU A 41 -6.51 15.48 -7.65
N PRO A 42 -5.70 14.84 -8.51
CA PRO A 42 -4.71 13.87 -8.06
C PRO A 42 -3.64 14.56 -7.21
N PHE A 43 -3.01 13.79 -6.32
CA PHE A 43 -1.90 14.31 -5.52
C PHE A 43 -0.69 14.58 -6.42
N PRO A 44 -0.17 15.81 -6.48
CA PRO A 44 0.95 16.13 -7.35
C PRO A 44 2.26 15.58 -6.78
N LEU A 45 3.02 14.87 -7.60
CA LEU A 45 4.38 14.44 -7.30
C LEU A 45 5.38 15.27 -8.11
N SER A 46 6.41 15.78 -7.45
CA SER A 46 7.55 16.36 -8.13
C SER A 46 8.43 15.26 -8.74
N ARG A 47 9.30 15.61 -9.68
CA ARG A 47 10.28 14.66 -10.22
C ARG A 47 11.16 14.04 -9.13
N LYS A 48 11.52 14.82 -8.11
CA LYS A 48 12.30 14.32 -6.97
C LYS A 48 11.52 13.28 -6.16
N ASP A 49 10.20 13.46 -6.03
CA ASP A 49 9.34 12.52 -5.33
C ASP A 49 9.25 11.20 -6.10
N VAL A 50 9.11 11.27 -7.42
CA VAL A 50 9.11 10.08 -8.29
C VAL A 50 10.44 9.32 -8.17
N GLU A 51 11.57 10.01 -8.29
CA GLU A 51 12.90 9.41 -8.11
C GLU A 51 13.07 8.74 -6.73
N TYR A 52 12.55 9.36 -5.67
CA TYR A 52 12.56 8.78 -4.32
C TYR A 52 11.74 7.49 -4.27
N LEU A 53 10.50 7.51 -4.79
CA LEU A 53 9.59 6.37 -4.77
C LEU A 53 10.11 5.20 -5.63
N GLU A 54 10.70 5.48 -6.79
CA GLU A 54 11.35 4.46 -7.63
C GLU A 54 12.50 3.75 -6.90
N ASN A 55 13.31 4.50 -6.15
CA ASN A 55 14.41 3.94 -5.37
C ASN A 55 13.94 3.20 -4.11
N LEU A 56 12.79 3.58 -3.54
CA LEU A 56 12.26 2.99 -2.32
C LEU A 56 12.05 1.49 -2.45
N GLY A 57 11.62 1.00 -3.61
CA GLY A 57 11.36 -0.42 -3.85
C GLY A 57 12.56 -1.32 -3.55
N SER A 58 13.76 -0.91 -3.96
CA SER A 58 15.00 -1.67 -3.69
C SER A 58 15.37 -1.70 -2.21
N HIS A 59 15.13 -0.62 -1.50
CA HIS A 59 15.35 -0.53 -0.05
C HIS A 59 14.37 -1.42 0.73
N LEU A 60 13.10 -1.43 0.32
CA LEU A 60 12.07 -2.29 0.93
C LEU A 60 12.39 -3.77 0.72
N LEU A 61 12.82 -4.16 -0.47
CA LEU A 61 13.25 -5.54 -0.73
C LEU A 61 14.43 -5.93 0.16
N THR A 62 15.44 -5.08 0.29
CA THR A 62 16.59 -5.31 1.16
C THR A 62 16.16 -5.43 2.64
N PHE A 63 15.25 -4.58 3.08
CA PHE A 63 14.67 -4.62 4.42
C PHE A 63 13.97 -5.95 4.70
N TYR A 64 13.07 -6.39 3.81
CA TYR A 64 12.37 -7.66 3.96
C TYR A 64 13.30 -8.87 3.90
N GLN A 65 14.35 -8.83 3.07
CA GLN A 65 15.40 -9.86 3.08
C GLN A 65 16.10 -9.96 4.43
N GLY A 66 16.46 -8.80 5.00
CA GLY A 66 17.07 -8.72 6.32
C GLY A 66 16.17 -9.25 7.42
N LEU A 67 14.88 -8.85 7.43
CA LEU A 67 13.89 -9.34 8.40
C LEU A 67 13.69 -10.86 8.29
N ASN A 68 13.57 -11.37 7.08
CA ASN A 68 13.40 -12.79 6.84
C ASN A 68 14.62 -13.59 7.33
N GLN A 69 15.82 -13.10 7.04
CA GLN A 69 17.06 -13.71 7.53
C GLN A 69 17.12 -13.68 9.06
N LEU A 70 16.78 -12.55 9.68
CA LEU A 70 16.76 -12.38 11.14
C LEU A 70 15.80 -13.36 11.82
N TYR A 71 14.60 -13.54 11.26
CA TYR A 71 13.62 -14.51 11.76
C TYR A 71 14.18 -15.94 11.75
N PHE A 72 14.75 -16.37 10.62
CA PHE A 72 15.33 -17.71 10.51
C PHE A 72 16.58 -17.91 11.38
N ASP A 73 17.34 -16.86 11.63
CA ASP A 73 18.48 -16.92 12.55
C ASP A 73 18.03 -16.98 14.00
N SER A 74 16.94 -16.31 14.35
CA SER A 74 16.29 -16.43 15.67
C SER A 74 15.82 -17.86 15.93
N ILE A 75 15.10 -18.49 15.00
CA ILE A 75 14.67 -19.91 15.11
C ILE A 75 15.86 -20.85 15.33
N LYS A 76 17.02 -20.54 14.76
CA LYS A 76 18.24 -21.39 14.87
C LYS A 76 19.13 -21.03 16.06
N GLY A 77 18.71 -20.11 16.91
CA GLY A 77 19.49 -19.65 18.06
C GLY A 77 20.73 -18.80 17.68
N ARG A 78 20.79 -18.27 16.45
CA ARG A 78 21.87 -17.37 15.98
C ARG A 78 21.55 -15.91 16.17
N ALA A 79 20.30 -15.59 16.49
CA ALA A 79 19.80 -14.30 16.90
C ALA A 79 18.91 -14.47 18.15
N PRO A 80 18.55 -13.41 18.87
CA PRO A 80 17.71 -13.51 20.06
C PRO A 80 16.40 -14.25 19.79
N VAL A 81 16.10 -15.27 20.59
CA VAL A 81 14.94 -16.18 20.42
C VAL A 81 13.61 -15.43 20.49
N TRP A 82 13.52 -14.40 21.31
CA TRP A 82 12.30 -13.60 21.47
C TRP A 82 11.76 -13.02 20.14
N ILE A 83 12.62 -12.86 19.13
CA ILE A 83 12.21 -12.32 17.81
C ILE A 83 11.26 -13.30 17.12
N SER A 84 11.65 -14.58 17.03
CA SER A 84 10.77 -15.61 16.46
C SER A 84 9.56 -15.87 17.33
N GLU A 85 9.71 -15.89 18.66
CA GLU A 85 8.60 -16.08 19.60
C GLU A 85 7.54 -14.97 19.45
N TYR A 86 7.98 -13.71 19.34
CA TYR A 86 7.08 -12.58 19.13
C TYR A 86 6.37 -12.64 17.77
N LEU A 87 7.11 -12.93 16.70
CA LEU A 87 6.56 -13.01 15.36
C LEU A 87 5.62 -14.21 15.14
N ASP A 88 5.78 -15.26 15.93
CA ASP A 88 4.97 -16.48 15.86
C ASP A 88 3.77 -16.47 16.81
N ALA A 89 3.74 -15.53 17.74
CA ALA A 89 2.68 -15.44 18.75
C ALA A 89 1.29 -15.38 18.08
N GLY A 90 0.39 -16.24 18.55
CA GLY A 90 -0.99 -16.33 18.07
C GLY A 90 -1.19 -17.02 16.72
N LYS A 91 -0.12 -17.46 16.04
CA LYS A 91 -0.22 -18.17 14.78
C LYS A 91 -0.50 -19.67 14.97
N PRO A 92 -1.36 -20.28 14.11
CA PRO A 92 -1.58 -21.71 14.11
C PRO A 92 -0.29 -22.51 13.84
N SER A 93 -0.14 -23.67 14.51
CA SER A 93 1.04 -24.54 14.37
C SER A 93 1.33 -24.97 12.93
N ASP A 94 0.28 -25.23 12.16
CA ASP A 94 0.39 -25.66 10.77
C ASP A 94 0.93 -24.54 9.88
N LEU A 95 0.50 -23.30 10.13
CA LEU A 95 1.04 -22.12 9.44
C LEU A 95 2.53 -21.94 9.76
N LEU A 96 2.93 -22.10 11.03
CA LEU A 96 4.34 -22.03 11.43
C LEU A 96 5.17 -23.13 10.76
N THR A 97 4.65 -24.33 10.71
CA THR A 97 5.31 -25.46 10.05
C THR A 97 5.52 -25.19 8.56
N LEU A 98 4.50 -24.69 7.87
CA LEU A 98 4.58 -24.33 6.45
C LEU A 98 5.57 -23.18 6.21
N SER A 99 5.47 -22.08 6.96
CA SER A 99 6.31 -20.91 6.79
C SER A 99 7.81 -21.18 7.01
N ARG A 100 8.13 -22.16 7.87
CA ARG A 100 9.50 -22.55 8.17
C ARG A 100 10.14 -23.55 7.19
N MET A 101 9.37 -24.03 6.20
CA MET A 101 9.91 -24.95 5.19
C MET A 101 11.03 -24.28 4.38
N LYS A 102 12.08 -25.05 4.07
CA LYS A 102 13.26 -24.58 3.31
C LYS A 102 12.88 -23.88 2.00
N ARG A 103 11.84 -24.36 1.31
CA ARG A 103 11.37 -23.80 0.05
C ARG A 103 10.84 -22.36 0.16
N PHE A 104 10.37 -21.96 1.33
CA PHE A 104 9.82 -20.62 1.58
C PHE A 104 10.83 -19.66 2.21
N LYS A 105 11.97 -20.14 2.62
CA LYS A 105 12.97 -19.34 3.36
C LYS A 105 13.40 -18.05 2.65
N THR A 106 13.41 -18.04 1.32
CA THR A 106 13.82 -16.89 0.52
C THR A 106 12.65 -16.19 -0.15
N HIS A 107 11.41 -16.62 0.14
CA HIS A 107 10.24 -15.96 -0.41
C HIS A 107 10.01 -14.62 0.28
N LEU A 108 9.79 -13.62 -0.52
CA LEU A 108 9.40 -12.28 -0.10
C LEU A 108 7.99 -11.96 -0.57
N PRO A 109 7.31 -10.98 0.04
CA PRO A 109 6.06 -10.47 -0.50
C PRO A 109 6.23 -10.07 -1.97
N ARG A 110 5.26 -10.41 -2.80
CA ARG A 110 5.25 -10.00 -4.22
C ARG A 110 4.84 -8.56 -4.41
N ILE A 111 4.07 -8.04 -3.46
CA ILE A 111 3.59 -6.68 -3.43
C ILE A 111 3.84 -6.17 -2.02
N ILE A 112 4.39 -4.99 -1.91
CA ILE A 112 4.63 -4.28 -0.66
C ILE A 112 3.99 -2.91 -0.82
N ARG A 113 3.05 -2.56 0.06
CA ARG A 113 2.45 -1.24 0.10
C ARG A 113 2.97 -0.49 1.32
N PRO A 114 3.87 0.49 1.13
CA PRO A 114 4.23 1.40 2.22
C PRO A 114 3.13 2.44 2.41
N ASP A 115 2.71 2.66 3.64
CA ASP A 115 1.92 3.82 4.00
C ASP A 115 2.86 4.97 4.31
N ILE A 116 2.75 6.05 3.54
CA ILE A 116 3.73 7.15 3.52
C ILE A 116 3.07 8.43 4.01
N MET A 117 3.70 9.06 5.00
CA MET A 117 3.35 10.42 5.43
C MET A 117 4.29 11.42 4.79
N VAL A 118 3.72 12.46 4.18
CA VAL A 118 4.49 13.62 3.71
C VAL A 118 4.79 14.52 4.90
N THR A 119 6.05 14.87 5.08
CA THR A 119 6.55 15.73 6.17
C THR A 119 7.32 16.91 5.60
N GLU A 120 7.60 17.91 6.42
CA GLU A 120 8.43 19.07 6.02
C GLU A 120 9.85 18.66 5.58
N SER A 121 10.37 17.56 6.13
CA SER A 121 11.72 17.04 5.81
C SER A 121 11.74 15.98 4.71
N GLY A 122 10.58 15.61 4.14
CA GLY A 122 10.46 14.58 3.12
C GLY A 122 9.37 13.55 3.45
N TYR A 123 9.70 12.27 3.37
CA TYR A 123 8.75 11.17 3.56
C TYR A 123 9.07 10.35 4.80
N SER A 124 8.03 9.92 5.51
CA SER A 124 8.11 8.96 6.61
C SER A 124 7.23 7.76 6.31
N ILE A 125 7.77 6.55 6.41
CA ILE A 125 7.01 5.32 6.27
C ILE A 125 6.44 4.97 7.65
N THR A 126 5.14 4.83 7.73
CA THR A 126 4.43 4.51 8.98
C THR A 126 4.04 3.04 9.08
N GLU A 127 3.80 2.41 7.94
CA GLU A 127 3.42 1.01 7.88
C GLU A 127 3.93 0.36 6.58
N LEU A 128 4.16 -0.96 6.64
CA LEU A 128 4.46 -1.80 5.47
C LEU A 128 3.46 -2.94 5.42
N ASP A 129 2.53 -2.89 4.47
CA ASP A 129 1.60 -3.97 4.23
C ASP A 129 2.14 -4.92 3.15
N SER A 130 2.26 -6.19 3.51
CA SER A 130 2.75 -7.25 2.61
C SER A 130 1.63 -8.10 2.00
N VAL A 131 0.39 -7.80 2.35
CA VAL A 131 -0.83 -8.41 1.77
C VAL A 131 -1.87 -7.30 1.50
N PRO A 132 -1.50 -6.28 0.73
CA PRO A 132 -2.34 -5.10 0.58
C PRO A 132 -3.66 -5.39 -0.15
N GLY A 133 -4.74 -4.77 0.35
CA GLY A 133 -6.05 -4.73 -0.29
C GLY A 133 -6.28 -3.41 -1.06
N GLY A 134 -7.50 -3.22 -1.56
CA GLY A 134 -7.94 -1.95 -2.13
C GLY A 134 -7.47 -1.65 -3.57
N PHE A 135 -6.87 -2.61 -4.28
CA PHE A 135 -6.37 -2.42 -5.64
C PHE A 135 -7.45 -1.97 -6.63
N GLY A 136 -8.67 -2.53 -6.53
CA GLY A 136 -9.77 -2.13 -7.40
C GLY A 136 -10.07 -0.65 -7.31
N ARG A 137 -10.19 -0.11 -6.10
CA ARG A 137 -10.44 1.32 -5.87
C ARG A 137 -9.29 2.17 -6.38
N THR A 138 -8.05 1.80 -6.09
CA THR A 138 -6.87 2.54 -6.56
C THR A 138 -6.81 2.57 -8.09
N SER A 139 -7.05 1.42 -8.75
CA SER A 139 -7.10 1.33 -10.19
C SER A 139 -8.23 2.18 -10.79
N GLY A 140 -9.42 2.15 -10.18
CA GLY A 140 -10.55 2.98 -10.59
C GLY A 140 -10.21 4.48 -10.51
N LEU A 141 -9.66 4.93 -9.39
CA LEU A 141 -9.21 6.33 -9.23
C LEU A 141 -8.15 6.71 -10.26
N MET A 142 -7.16 5.85 -10.52
CA MET A 142 -6.14 6.11 -11.53
C MET A 142 -6.76 6.28 -12.93
N SER A 143 -7.74 5.44 -13.30
CA SER A 143 -8.44 5.56 -14.58
C SER A 143 -9.18 6.89 -14.67
N LEU A 144 -9.97 7.25 -13.65
CA LEU A 144 -10.78 8.48 -13.65
C LEU A 144 -9.93 9.75 -13.66
N TYR A 145 -8.85 9.78 -12.90
CA TYR A 145 -7.91 10.90 -12.94
C TYR A 145 -7.13 10.94 -14.27
N GLY A 146 -6.77 9.78 -14.84
CA GLY A 146 -6.07 9.68 -16.12
C GLY A 146 -6.86 10.23 -17.30
N GLU A 147 -8.19 10.14 -17.27
CA GLU A 147 -9.08 10.75 -18.29
C GLU A 147 -9.06 12.28 -18.26
N GLN A 148 -8.75 12.87 -17.11
CA GLN A 148 -8.83 14.31 -16.87
C GLN A 148 -7.46 15.01 -16.83
N HIS A 149 -6.38 14.27 -16.62
CA HIS A 149 -5.03 14.78 -16.40
C HIS A 149 -4.00 14.01 -17.24
N GLU A 150 -3.28 14.72 -18.11
CA GLU A 150 -2.28 14.13 -19.02
C GLU A 150 -1.10 13.44 -18.32
N LEU A 151 -0.88 13.72 -17.03
CA LEU A 151 0.26 13.22 -16.25
C LEU A 151 -0.10 12.06 -15.32
N VAL A 152 -1.33 11.55 -15.37
CA VAL A 152 -1.75 10.37 -14.64
C VAL A 152 -1.75 9.18 -15.58
N GLY A 153 -0.91 8.18 -15.29
CA GLY A 153 -0.81 6.99 -16.14
C GLY A 153 0.11 5.93 -15.54
#